data_cfffe5e9794015fb8a9103be082abc04
#
_entry.id   cfffe5e9794015fb8a9103be082abc04
#
_cell.length_a   1.000
_cell.length_b   1.000
_cell.length_c   1.000
_cell.angle_alpha   90.00
_cell.angle_beta   90.00
_cell.angle_gamma   90.00
#
_symmetry.space_group_name_H-M   'P 1'
#
loop_
_entity.id
_entity.type
_entity.pdbx_description
1 polymer ?
#
loop_
_entity_poly.entity_id
_entity_poly.type
_entity_poly.pdbx_seq_one_letter_code
_entity_poly.pdbx_strand_id
1 'polypeptide(L)'
;MKPSRIAILLFVTSSLLMSTACAPVLIGSAAVTGVSVAADRRSAGAVANDGVIEAKSAMHLSQTNFASSHITTTSYEGNVLLSGEIDSEASKQKATEIVKSINEV
;
A
#
# COMPACT_ATOMS: atom_id res chain seq x y z
N MET A 1 -20.76 32.69 31.86
CA MET A 1 -19.70 31.80 31.37
C MET A 1 -18.52 32.64 30.88
N LYS A 2 -17.33 32.32 31.30
CA LYS A 2 -16.14 33.03 30.85
C LYS A 2 -15.87 32.68 29.37
N PRO A 3 -15.52 33.64 28.49
CA PRO A 3 -15.35 33.40 27.06
C PRO A 3 -14.29 32.35 26.73
N SER A 4 -13.31 32.14 27.62
CA SER A 4 -12.30 31.10 27.48
C SER A 4 -12.85 29.67 27.54
N ARG A 5 -13.91 29.43 28.31
CA ARG A 5 -14.53 28.10 28.39
C ARG A 5 -15.36 27.76 27.15
N ILE A 6 -15.99 28.76 26.56
CA ILE A 6 -16.73 28.61 25.30
C ILE A 6 -15.76 28.30 24.14
N ALA A 7 -14.63 28.99 24.10
CA ALA A 7 -13.60 28.74 23.10
C ALA A 7 -13.00 27.34 23.19
N ILE A 8 -12.76 26.84 24.41
CA ILE A 8 -12.27 25.48 24.66
C ILE A 8 -13.32 24.44 24.24
N LEU A 9 -14.59 24.65 24.56
CA LEU A 9 -15.68 23.75 24.14
C LEU A 9 -15.83 23.71 22.63
N LEU A 10 -15.75 24.84 21.94
CA LEU A 10 -15.79 24.90 20.48
C LEU A 10 -14.59 24.21 19.84
N PHE A 11 -13.41 24.31 20.43
CA PHE A 11 -12.21 23.65 19.93
C PHE A 11 -12.28 22.11 20.09
N VAL A 12 -12.77 21.64 21.23
CA VAL A 12 -12.96 20.22 21.51
C VAL A 12 -14.01 19.59 20.61
N THR A 13 -15.13 20.27 20.37
CA THR A 13 -16.19 19.77 19.47
C THR A 13 -15.73 19.74 18.01
N SER A 14 -14.92 20.70 17.59
CA SER A 14 -14.33 20.70 16.23
C SER A 14 -13.34 19.57 16.03
N SER A 15 -12.56 19.23 17.05
CA SER A 15 -11.60 18.11 17.00
C SER A 15 -12.29 16.74 16.93
N LEU A 16 -13.40 16.55 17.63
CA LEU A 16 -14.17 15.29 17.55
C LEU A 16 -14.85 15.10 16.19
N LEU A 17 -15.30 16.17 15.54
CA LEU A 17 -15.91 16.09 14.21
C LEU A 17 -14.91 15.67 13.11
N MET A 18 -13.64 16.01 13.25
CA MET A 18 -12.60 15.57 12.32
C MET A 18 -12.29 14.07 12.44
N SER A 19 -12.40 13.50 13.60
CA SER A 19 -12.12 12.07 13.84
C SER A 19 -13.17 11.14 13.21
N THR A 20 -14.42 11.60 13.09
CA THR A 20 -15.52 10.79 12.52
C THR A 20 -15.55 10.83 10.99
N ALA A 21 -14.93 11.81 10.35
CA ALA A 21 -14.91 11.94 8.89
C ALA A 21 -14.07 10.86 8.19
N CYS A 22 -13.06 10.28 8.87
CA CYS A 22 -12.21 9.25 8.31
C CYS A 22 -12.76 7.83 8.51
N ALA A 23 -13.65 7.60 9.49
CA ALA A 23 -14.19 6.29 9.82
C ALA A 23 -14.95 5.60 8.65
N PRO A 24 -15.83 6.28 7.89
CA PRO A 24 -16.53 5.66 6.77
C PRO A 24 -15.59 5.20 5.64
N VAL A 25 -14.49 5.90 5.41
CA VAL A 25 -13.51 5.54 4.39
C VAL A 25 -12.77 4.25 4.78
N LEU A 26 -12.39 4.10 6.06
CA LEU A 26 -11.72 2.90 6.56
C LEU A 26 -12.67 1.68 6.54
N ILE A 27 -13.92 1.85 6.93
CA ILE A 27 -14.94 0.79 6.90
C ILE A 27 -15.22 0.39 5.45
N GLY A 28 -15.37 1.35 4.54
CA GLY A 28 -15.62 1.10 3.12
C GLY A 28 -14.47 0.35 2.47
N SER A 29 -13.22 0.75 2.71
CA SER A 29 -12.04 0.06 2.16
C SER A 29 -11.85 -1.34 2.73
N ALA A 30 -12.11 -1.54 4.03
CA ALA A 30 -12.05 -2.87 4.64
C ALA A 30 -13.13 -3.81 4.06
N ALA A 31 -14.34 -3.33 3.85
CA ALA A 31 -15.41 -4.11 3.23
C ALA A 31 -15.09 -4.52 1.78
N VAL A 32 -14.58 -3.59 0.97
CA VAL A 32 -14.16 -3.86 -0.41
C VAL A 32 -13.01 -4.86 -0.44
N THR A 33 -12.00 -4.69 0.41
CA THR A 33 -10.89 -5.63 0.51
C THR A 33 -11.34 -7.02 0.94
N GLY A 34 -12.24 -7.13 1.92
CA GLY A 34 -12.79 -8.40 2.39
C GLY A 34 -13.55 -9.15 1.30
N VAL A 35 -14.36 -8.46 0.50
CA VAL A 35 -15.08 -9.06 -0.64
C VAL A 35 -14.09 -9.52 -1.72
N SER A 36 -13.07 -8.74 -2.03
CA SER A 36 -12.05 -9.10 -3.01
C SER A 36 -11.29 -10.37 -2.61
N VAL A 37 -10.91 -10.48 -1.33
CA VAL A 37 -10.24 -11.68 -0.80
C VAL A 37 -11.17 -12.90 -0.84
N ALA A 38 -12.45 -12.75 -0.48
CA ALA A 38 -13.42 -13.84 -0.52
C ALA A 38 -13.70 -14.36 -1.94
N ALA A 39 -13.60 -13.50 -2.95
CA ALA A 39 -13.78 -13.85 -4.36
C ALA A 39 -12.50 -14.41 -5.01
N ASP A 40 -11.35 -14.28 -4.36
CA ASP A 40 -10.07 -14.78 -4.86
C ASP A 40 -9.97 -16.30 -4.69
N ARG A 41 -9.43 -16.98 -5.69
CA ARG A 41 -9.19 -18.44 -5.65
C ARG A 41 -8.03 -18.84 -4.76
N ARG A 42 -7.17 -17.88 -4.42
CA ARG A 42 -6.05 -18.09 -3.50
C ARG A 42 -6.54 -18.15 -2.05
N SER A 43 -5.77 -18.75 -1.16
CA SER A 43 -6.02 -18.64 0.27
C SER A 43 -5.86 -17.20 0.76
N ALA A 44 -6.55 -16.83 1.82
CA ALA A 44 -6.41 -15.51 2.44
C ALA A 44 -4.96 -15.21 2.84
N GLY A 45 -4.23 -16.23 3.31
CA GLY A 45 -2.81 -16.11 3.63
C GLY A 45 -1.94 -15.84 2.40
N ALA A 46 -2.21 -16.50 1.28
CA ALA A 46 -1.49 -16.25 0.03
C ALA A 46 -1.74 -14.84 -0.51
N VAL A 47 -2.98 -14.38 -0.48
CA VAL A 47 -3.33 -13.01 -0.88
C VAL A 47 -2.62 -11.96 -0.01
N ALA A 48 -2.61 -12.18 1.31
CA ALA A 48 -1.92 -11.27 2.24
C ALA A 48 -0.40 -11.28 2.00
N ASN A 49 0.20 -12.45 1.79
CA ASN A 49 1.63 -12.56 1.50
C ASN A 49 2.00 -11.89 0.18
N ASP A 50 1.22 -12.10 -0.87
CA ASP A 50 1.41 -11.43 -2.16
C ASP A 50 1.33 -9.90 -2.01
N GLY A 51 0.40 -9.38 -1.22
CA GLY A 51 0.32 -7.96 -0.91
C GLY A 51 1.56 -7.43 -0.18
N VAL A 52 2.13 -8.20 0.72
CA VAL A 52 3.40 -7.86 1.40
C VAL A 52 4.56 -7.82 0.40
N ILE A 53 4.65 -8.79 -0.49
CA ILE A 53 5.67 -8.84 -1.54
C ILE A 53 5.57 -7.60 -2.44
N GLU A 54 4.38 -7.25 -2.89
CA GLU A 54 4.15 -6.06 -3.73
C GLU A 54 4.57 -4.77 -3.02
N ALA A 55 4.18 -4.60 -1.75
CA ALA A 55 4.53 -3.44 -0.96
C ALA A 55 6.04 -3.32 -0.72
N LYS A 56 6.71 -4.41 -0.37
CA LYS A 56 8.17 -4.45 -0.19
C LYS A 56 8.89 -4.17 -1.50
N SER A 57 8.45 -4.77 -2.60
CA SER A 57 9.02 -4.56 -3.93
C SER A 57 8.94 -3.09 -4.34
N ALA A 58 7.77 -2.48 -4.20
CA ALA A 58 7.56 -1.08 -4.52
C ALA A 58 8.46 -0.17 -3.67
N MET A 59 8.58 -0.45 -2.38
CA MET A 59 9.45 0.31 -1.48
C MET A 59 10.93 0.19 -1.87
N HIS A 60 11.44 -1.01 -2.09
CA HIS A 60 12.83 -1.24 -2.46
C HIS A 60 13.17 -0.67 -3.85
N LEU A 61 12.28 -0.80 -4.80
CA LEU A 61 12.45 -0.22 -6.13
C LEU A 61 12.43 1.31 -6.09
N SER A 62 11.58 1.93 -5.26
CA SER A 62 11.54 3.39 -5.11
C SER A 62 12.79 3.97 -4.47
N GLN A 63 13.47 3.21 -3.61
CA GLN A 63 14.73 3.61 -2.99
C GLN A 63 15.90 3.56 -3.98
N THR A 64 15.76 2.81 -5.07
CA THR A 64 16.74 2.74 -6.13
C THR A 64 16.38 3.75 -7.19
N ASN A 65 17.27 4.71 -7.44
CA ASN A 65 17.01 5.79 -8.39
C ASN A 65 17.12 5.30 -9.82
N PHE A 66 16.04 4.71 -10.33
CA PHE A 66 15.90 4.39 -11.76
C PHE A 66 15.38 5.63 -12.48
N ALA A 67 16.24 6.30 -13.24
CA ALA A 67 15.86 7.49 -14.00
C ALA A 67 14.76 7.15 -15.03
N SER A 68 13.68 7.91 -15.01
CA SER A 68 12.56 7.81 -15.97
C SER A 68 11.90 6.42 -16.07
N SER A 69 11.92 5.65 -15.00
CA SER A 69 11.33 4.30 -14.97
C SER A 69 9.95 4.28 -14.31
N HIS A 70 9.05 3.50 -14.90
CA HIS A 70 7.75 3.18 -14.33
C HIS A 70 7.66 1.66 -14.18
N ILE A 71 7.86 1.16 -12.98
CA ILE A 71 7.84 -0.28 -12.69
C ILE A 71 6.65 -0.61 -11.81
N THR A 72 5.84 -1.55 -12.26
CA THR A 72 4.73 -2.13 -11.49
C THR A 72 5.08 -3.56 -11.12
N THR A 73 4.84 -3.90 -9.87
CA THR A 73 5.05 -5.25 -9.33
C THR A 73 3.71 -5.90 -9.07
N THR A 74 3.51 -7.09 -9.57
CA THR A 74 2.34 -7.92 -9.29
C THR A 74 2.80 -9.27 -8.77
N SER A 75 2.27 -9.71 -7.63
CA SER A 75 2.58 -11.01 -7.02
C SER A 75 1.37 -11.93 -7.05
N TYR A 76 1.61 -13.19 -7.38
CA TYR A 76 0.60 -14.24 -7.35
C TYR A 76 1.22 -15.54 -6.83
N GLU A 77 0.79 -15.98 -5.65
CA GLU A 77 1.33 -17.17 -4.96
C GLU A 77 2.87 -17.18 -4.85
N GLY A 78 3.44 -16.01 -4.52
CA GLY A 78 4.89 -15.84 -4.40
C GLY A 78 5.64 -15.66 -5.73
N ASN A 79 4.95 -15.78 -6.86
CA ASN A 79 5.54 -15.48 -8.16
C ASN A 79 5.36 -14.00 -8.49
N VAL A 80 6.44 -13.34 -8.84
CA VAL A 80 6.45 -11.90 -9.08
C VAL A 80 6.62 -11.56 -10.54
N LEU A 81 5.70 -10.77 -11.06
CA LEU A 81 5.79 -10.16 -12.38
C LEU A 81 6.18 -8.69 -12.23
N LEU A 82 7.28 -8.30 -12.85
CA LEU A 82 7.66 -6.90 -13.04
C LEU A 82 7.25 -6.47 -14.45
N SER A 83 6.49 -5.39 -14.52
CA SER A 83 6.04 -4.80 -15.78
C SER A 83 6.26 -3.30 -15.78
N GLY A 84 6.41 -2.72 -16.98
CA GLY A 84 6.58 -1.28 -17.11
C GLY A 84 7.70 -0.90 -18.05
N GLU A 85 8.23 0.29 -17.84
CA GLU A 85 9.29 0.89 -18.68
C GLU A 85 10.52 1.13 -17.82
N ILE A 86 11.69 0.83 -18.37
CA ILE A 86 12.99 1.01 -17.72
C ILE A 86 14.03 1.48 -18.75
N ASP A 87 14.98 2.26 -18.29
CA ASP A 87 15.95 2.97 -19.13
C ASP A 87 17.03 2.10 -19.76
N SER A 88 17.38 0.97 -19.14
CA SER A 88 18.46 0.11 -19.61
C SER A 88 18.29 -1.35 -19.20
N GLU A 89 18.94 -2.26 -19.90
CA GLU A 89 18.97 -3.68 -19.53
C GLU A 89 19.71 -3.92 -18.18
N ALA A 90 20.72 -3.12 -17.88
CA ALA A 90 21.41 -3.17 -16.59
C ALA A 90 20.47 -2.80 -15.43
N SER A 91 19.64 -1.77 -15.62
CA SER A 91 18.62 -1.37 -14.64
C SER A 91 17.55 -2.45 -14.49
N LYS A 92 17.16 -3.11 -15.55
CA LYS A 92 16.21 -4.24 -15.54
C LYS A 92 16.74 -5.42 -14.72
N GLN A 93 17.99 -5.80 -14.92
CA GLN A 93 18.63 -6.85 -14.13
C GLN A 93 18.69 -6.47 -12.65
N LYS A 94 19.08 -5.24 -12.35
CA LYS A 94 19.13 -4.72 -10.98
C LYS A 94 17.76 -4.72 -10.31
N ALA A 95 16.71 -4.31 -11.01
CA ALA A 95 15.34 -4.38 -10.49
C ALA A 95 14.93 -5.82 -10.16
N THR A 96 15.27 -6.75 -11.03
CA THR A 96 15.01 -8.18 -10.83
C THR A 96 15.75 -8.72 -9.60
N GLU A 97 17.01 -8.37 -9.41
CA GLU A 97 17.81 -8.78 -8.25
C GLU A 97 17.24 -8.23 -6.94
N ILE A 98 16.81 -6.97 -6.94
CA ILE A 98 16.17 -6.34 -5.78
C ILE A 98 14.94 -7.13 -5.35
N VAL A 99 14.07 -7.46 -6.29
CA VAL A 99 12.84 -8.19 -5.98
C VAL A 99 13.13 -9.63 -5.55
N LYS A 100 14.09 -10.30 -6.19
CA LYS A 100 14.53 -11.65 -5.77
C LYS A 100 15.14 -11.70 -4.37
N SER A 101 15.66 -10.60 -3.87
CA SER A 101 16.21 -10.51 -2.51
C SER A 101 15.15 -10.47 -1.41
N ILE A 102 13.88 -10.31 -1.77
CA ILE A 102 12.76 -10.31 -0.82
C ILE A 102 12.47 -11.75 -0.39
N ASN A 103 12.51 -12.00 0.92
CA ASN A 103 12.45 -13.37 1.47
C ASN A 103 11.18 -14.16 1.14
N GLU A 104 10.10 -13.47 0.82
CA GLU A 104 8.80 -14.07 0.52
C GLU A 104 8.61 -14.44 -0.97
N VAL A 105 9.54 -14.03 -1.80
CA VAL A 105 9.50 -14.30 -3.25
C VAL A 105 9.99 -15.70 -3.56
#